data_cea7b1177506c47bd5db9eb7713bf72e
#
_entry.id   cea7b1177506c47bd5db9eb7713bf72e
#
_cell.length_a   1.000
_cell.length_b   1.000
_cell.length_c   1.000
_cell.angle_alpha   90.00
_cell.angle_beta   90.00
_cell.angle_gamma   90.00
#
_symmetry.space_group_name_H-M   'P 1'
#
loop_
_entity.id
_entity.type
_entity.pdbx_description
1 polymer ?
#
loop_
_entity_poly.entity_id
_entity_poly.type
_entity_poly.pdbx_seq_one_letter_code
_entity_poly.pdbx_strand_id
1 'polypeptide(L)'
;HTEACLVRPQITCGTHALAIALFGNLRPGDELLAPAGKPYDTLEEVIGIRPSKGSLAEYGVSYRQVELLEDGTFDYDSIRKAINEKTRLVEIQRSKGYQTRPSFSVKQIGELISFVKSIKPDVICMVDNCYGEFVDTIEPSDVGADMIVGSLIKNPGGGLAPIGGYIVGKKECVENAAYRLTSPGLGKEVGASLGVLPAFYQGLFLAPTVTASALKGAVFAANIFETLGFSVVPDAKEDRFDIIQAITFGKPEAVISFCKGIQAAASVDSHLSPEPWDMPGYDAPVIMAAGAFVSGSSIELSADGPIKPPYAVYMQGGLTFPHAKFGMLKALQNMKNDGILTKEPVSYTHLRAHETVLDL
;
A
#
# COMPACT_ATOMS: atom_id res chain seq x y z
N HIS A 1 -20.95 2.85 6.07
CA HIS A 1 -21.68 3.98 5.47
C HIS A 1 -20.85 5.26 5.55
N THR A 2 -20.59 5.86 4.41
CA THR A 2 -19.82 7.10 4.30
C THR A 2 -20.71 8.29 4.59
N GLU A 3 -20.44 9.03 5.65
CA GLU A 3 -21.19 10.23 6.04
C GLU A 3 -20.49 11.53 5.63
N ALA A 4 -19.16 11.51 5.56
CA ALA A 4 -18.34 12.65 5.22
C ALA A 4 -17.03 12.25 4.52
N CYS A 5 -16.42 13.22 3.85
CA CYS A 5 -15.12 13.09 3.23
C CYS A 5 -14.25 14.34 3.44
N LEU A 6 -12.95 14.11 3.49
CA LEU A 6 -11.89 15.11 3.47
C LEU A 6 -10.89 14.72 2.38
N VAL A 7 -11.02 15.32 1.20
CA VAL A 7 -10.15 15.09 0.04
C VAL A 7 -9.42 16.39 -0.25
N ARG A 8 -8.10 16.41 -0.03
CA ARG A 8 -7.35 17.67 -0.02
C ARG A 8 -5.96 17.55 -0.66
N PRO A 9 -5.55 18.53 -1.48
CA PRO A 9 -4.19 18.65 -1.96
C PRO A 9 -3.18 19.00 -0.85
N GLN A 10 -3.63 19.56 0.27
CA GLN A 10 -2.79 19.88 1.43
C GLN A 10 -2.36 18.63 2.21
N ILE A 11 -2.98 17.49 1.97
CA ILE A 11 -2.52 16.19 2.47
C ILE A 11 -1.44 15.69 1.52
N THR A 12 -0.18 15.74 1.92
CA THR A 12 0.96 15.58 1.02
C THR A 12 1.21 14.13 0.56
N CYS A 13 0.80 13.15 1.37
CA CYS A 13 1.01 11.72 1.08
C CYS A 13 0.11 10.84 1.97
N GLY A 14 0.14 9.53 1.77
CA GLY A 14 -0.62 8.56 2.58
C GLY A 14 -0.26 8.61 4.06
N THR A 15 1.03 8.65 4.41
CA THR A 15 1.48 8.76 5.80
C THR A 15 0.95 10.04 6.47
N HIS A 16 0.91 11.17 5.74
CA HIS A 16 0.32 12.41 6.26
C HIS A 16 -1.19 12.27 6.48
N ALA A 17 -1.91 11.61 5.57
CA ALA A 17 -3.34 11.34 5.75
C ALA A 17 -3.60 10.49 7.01
N LEU A 18 -2.81 9.42 7.20
CA LEU A 18 -2.89 8.55 8.38
C LEU A 18 -2.54 9.31 9.66
N ALA A 19 -1.47 10.10 9.66
CA ALA A 19 -1.09 10.94 10.80
C ALA A 19 -2.23 11.90 11.19
N ILE A 20 -2.84 12.60 10.22
CA ILE A 20 -3.98 13.49 10.45
C ILE A 20 -5.16 12.72 11.07
N ALA A 21 -5.49 11.56 10.53
CA ALA A 21 -6.58 10.72 11.01
C ALA A 21 -6.34 10.25 12.44
N LEU A 22 -5.14 9.77 12.74
CA LEU A 22 -4.76 9.26 14.07
C LEU A 22 -4.73 10.39 15.11
N PHE A 23 -3.98 11.47 14.86
CA PHE A 23 -3.91 12.61 15.79
C PHE A 23 -5.25 13.35 15.95
N GLY A 24 -6.11 13.28 14.93
CA GLY A 24 -7.46 13.85 14.99
C GLY A 24 -8.37 13.08 15.93
N ASN A 25 -8.23 11.76 16.00
CA ASN A 25 -9.19 10.86 16.67
C ASN A 25 -8.67 10.20 17.94
N LEU A 26 -7.41 10.39 18.30
CA LEU A 26 -6.80 9.90 19.54
C LEU A 26 -6.52 11.05 20.51
N ARG A 27 -6.60 10.77 21.80
CA ARG A 27 -6.37 11.72 22.90
C ARG A 27 -5.37 11.12 23.89
N PRO A 28 -4.72 11.94 24.74
CA PRO A 28 -3.86 11.45 25.82
C PRO A 28 -4.60 10.43 26.70
N GLY A 29 -3.98 9.26 26.90
CA GLY A 29 -4.57 8.15 27.65
C GLY A 29 -5.27 7.09 26.80
N ASP A 30 -5.55 7.39 25.52
CA ASP A 30 -6.09 6.40 24.57
C ASP A 30 -5.04 5.35 24.16
N GLU A 31 -5.54 4.22 23.66
CA GLU A 31 -4.72 3.17 23.07
C GLU A 31 -5.08 2.96 21.60
N LEU A 32 -4.05 2.88 20.75
CA LEU A 32 -4.10 2.43 19.37
C LEU A 32 -3.77 0.94 19.31
N LEU A 33 -4.66 0.12 18.72
CA LEU A 33 -4.44 -1.31 18.49
C LEU A 33 -4.27 -1.60 17.00
N ALA A 34 -3.18 -2.29 16.62
CA ALA A 34 -2.96 -2.83 15.29
C ALA A 34 -3.16 -4.36 15.34
N PRO A 35 -4.23 -4.91 14.71
CA PRO A 35 -4.60 -6.32 14.81
C PRO A 35 -3.96 -7.21 13.73
N ALA A 36 -3.12 -6.65 12.89
CA ALA A 36 -2.48 -7.34 11.76
C ALA A 36 -0.95 -7.23 11.79
N GLY A 37 -0.38 -7.18 12.99
CA GLY A 37 1.04 -6.92 13.20
C GLY A 37 1.38 -5.43 13.13
N LYS A 38 2.65 -5.14 12.95
CA LYS A 38 3.18 -3.79 12.88
C LYS A 38 2.63 -3.06 11.64
N PRO A 39 2.16 -1.81 11.76
CA PRO A 39 1.74 -1.01 10.62
C PRO A 39 2.92 -0.64 9.72
N TYR A 40 2.63 0.03 8.59
CA TYR A 40 3.62 0.41 7.60
C TYR A 40 4.78 1.22 8.21
N ASP A 41 6.00 0.96 7.73
CA ASP A 41 7.26 1.46 8.33
C ASP A 41 7.24 2.98 8.62
N THR A 42 6.67 3.79 7.71
CA THR A 42 6.60 5.25 7.92
C THR A 42 5.66 5.68 9.06
N LEU A 43 4.77 4.81 9.54
CA LEU A 43 3.93 5.07 10.71
C LEU A 43 4.61 4.75 12.03
N GLU A 44 5.71 4.02 12.04
CA GLU A 44 6.40 3.65 13.27
C GLU A 44 6.81 4.90 14.08
N GLU A 45 7.33 5.91 13.42
CA GLU A 45 7.70 7.18 14.06
C GLU A 45 6.50 8.05 14.39
N VAL A 46 5.46 8.05 13.54
CA VAL A 46 4.20 8.76 13.83
C VAL A 46 3.55 8.24 15.10
N ILE A 47 3.53 6.93 15.27
CA ILE A 47 2.96 6.27 16.45
C ILE A 47 3.90 6.39 17.65
N GLY A 48 5.21 6.27 17.42
CA GLY A 48 6.25 6.23 18.45
C GLY A 48 6.69 4.81 18.79
N ILE A 49 6.46 3.84 17.88
CA ILE A 49 7.06 2.48 17.95
C ILE A 49 8.58 2.64 17.88
N ARG A 50 9.06 3.42 16.91
CA ARG A 50 10.41 3.99 16.95
C ARG A 50 10.33 5.37 17.61
N PRO A 51 11.15 5.66 18.63
CA PRO A 51 11.12 6.95 19.32
C PRO A 51 11.32 8.12 18.36
N SER A 52 10.35 9.02 18.29
CA SER A 52 10.43 10.22 17.47
C SER A 52 9.73 11.39 18.14
N LYS A 53 10.28 12.59 17.97
CA LYS A 53 9.70 13.82 18.50
C LYS A 53 8.37 14.12 17.80
N GLY A 54 7.36 14.47 18.58
CA GLY A 54 6.02 14.76 18.07
C GLY A 54 5.19 13.53 17.76
N SER A 55 5.64 12.32 18.15
CA SER A 55 4.90 11.08 17.99
C SER A 55 3.66 11.00 18.90
N LEU A 56 2.71 10.14 18.57
CA LEU A 56 1.55 9.87 19.42
C LEU A 56 1.94 9.45 20.84
N ALA A 57 3.03 8.68 20.98
CA ALA A 57 3.55 8.26 22.28
C ALA A 57 3.96 9.45 23.16
N GLU A 58 4.59 10.50 22.59
CA GLU A 58 4.91 11.73 23.33
C GLU A 58 3.66 12.50 23.77
N TYR A 59 2.53 12.33 23.06
CA TYR A 59 1.23 12.90 23.45
C TYR A 59 0.42 11.98 24.37
N GLY A 60 1.04 10.91 24.89
CA GLY A 60 0.42 10.04 25.89
C GLY A 60 -0.57 9.01 25.32
N VAL A 61 -0.50 8.71 24.03
CA VAL A 61 -1.23 7.62 23.38
C VAL A 61 -0.38 6.36 23.45
N SER A 62 -0.95 5.25 23.94
CA SER A 62 -0.29 3.96 23.97
C SER A 62 -0.53 3.17 22.67
N TYR A 63 0.39 2.28 22.34
CA TYR A 63 0.32 1.40 21.18
C TYR A 63 0.37 -0.06 21.59
N ARG A 64 -0.40 -0.89 20.90
CA ARG A 64 -0.38 -2.34 21.01
C ARG A 64 -0.57 -2.98 19.64
N GLN A 65 0.07 -4.11 19.38
CA GLN A 65 -0.16 -4.91 18.19
C GLN A 65 -0.47 -6.35 18.54
N VAL A 66 -1.17 -7.04 17.65
CA VAL A 66 -1.39 -8.48 17.65
C VAL A 66 -0.88 -9.00 16.32
N GLU A 67 0.00 -9.99 16.37
CA GLU A 67 0.54 -10.62 15.16
C GLU A 67 -0.54 -11.51 14.51
N LEU A 68 -0.39 -11.72 13.20
CA LEU A 68 -1.17 -12.72 12.49
C LEU A 68 -0.75 -14.13 12.91
N LEU A 69 -1.63 -15.09 12.71
CA LEU A 69 -1.29 -16.51 12.80
C LEU A 69 -0.32 -16.90 11.66
N GLU A 70 0.31 -18.07 11.79
CA GLU A 70 1.29 -18.56 10.78
C GLU A 70 0.71 -18.68 9.36
N ASP A 71 -0.60 -18.91 9.26
CA ASP A 71 -1.33 -18.98 7.98
C ASP A 71 -1.72 -17.61 7.42
N GLY A 72 -1.34 -16.51 8.09
CA GLY A 72 -1.66 -15.15 7.69
C GLY A 72 -3.06 -14.67 8.05
N THR A 73 -3.82 -15.45 8.82
CA THR A 73 -5.15 -15.05 9.31
C THR A 73 -5.07 -14.26 10.62
N PHE A 74 -6.16 -13.56 10.98
CA PHE A 74 -6.23 -12.79 12.22
C PHE A 74 -6.31 -13.70 13.45
N ASP A 75 -5.50 -13.43 14.47
CA ASP A 75 -5.60 -14.08 15.78
C ASP A 75 -6.73 -13.44 16.61
N TYR A 76 -7.95 -13.88 16.40
CA TYR A 76 -9.13 -13.37 17.08
C TYR A 76 -9.07 -13.52 18.60
N ASP A 77 -8.44 -14.57 19.12
CA ASP A 77 -8.31 -14.79 20.57
C ASP A 77 -7.34 -13.77 21.20
N SER A 78 -6.21 -13.50 20.56
CA SER A 78 -5.27 -12.49 21.03
C SER A 78 -5.82 -11.08 20.86
N ILE A 79 -6.54 -10.79 19.75
CA ILE A 79 -7.24 -9.51 19.56
C ILE A 79 -8.27 -9.27 20.68
N ARG A 80 -9.07 -10.28 21.04
CA ARG A 80 -10.03 -10.18 22.15
C ARG A 80 -9.37 -9.82 23.48
N LYS A 81 -8.21 -10.43 23.77
CA LYS A 81 -7.44 -10.16 25.00
C LYS A 81 -6.76 -8.78 24.97
N ALA A 82 -6.41 -8.29 23.79
CA ALA A 82 -5.75 -7.00 23.62
C ALA A 82 -6.70 -5.82 23.80
N ILE A 83 -7.97 -5.96 23.36
CA ILE A 83 -8.98 -4.90 23.48
C ILE A 83 -9.29 -4.65 24.96
N ASN A 84 -9.22 -3.38 25.38
CA ASN A 84 -9.46 -2.95 26.74
C ASN A 84 -10.18 -1.58 26.76
N GLU A 85 -10.43 -1.04 27.96
CA GLU A 85 -11.15 0.24 28.11
C GLU A 85 -10.47 1.42 27.41
N LYS A 86 -9.14 1.42 27.32
CA LYS A 86 -8.35 2.49 26.68
C LYS A 86 -8.29 2.35 25.16
N THR A 87 -8.59 1.17 24.62
CA THR A 87 -8.56 0.94 23.17
C THR A 87 -9.59 1.84 22.49
N ARG A 88 -9.14 2.92 21.89
CA ARG A 88 -9.98 3.92 21.22
C ARG A 88 -10.06 3.72 19.72
N LEU A 89 -8.96 3.26 19.10
CA LEU A 89 -8.87 3.10 17.68
C LEU A 89 -8.16 1.78 17.34
N VAL A 90 -8.74 1.06 16.38
CA VAL A 90 -8.14 -0.13 15.75
C VAL A 90 -7.74 0.27 14.33
N GLU A 91 -6.45 0.18 14.03
CA GLU A 91 -5.88 0.47 12.71
C GLU A 91 -5.65 -0.83 11.95
N ILE A 92 -6.24 -0.95 10.78
CA ILE A 92 -6.18 -2.13 9.92
C ILE A 92 -5.48 -1.75 8.61
N GLN A 93 -4.24 -2.17 8.46
CA GLN A 93 -3.52 -2.00 7.20
C GLN A 93 -3.96 -3.08 6.20
N ARG A 94 -4.67 -2.68 5.12
CA ARG A 94 -5.18 -3.60 4.10
C ARG A 94 -4.06 -4.24 3.27
N SER A 95 -3.16 -3.43 2.75
CA SER A 95 -2.03 -3.87 1.94
C SER A 95 -0.91 -4.48 2.77
N LYS A 96 -0.08 -5.30 2.15
CA LYS A 96 1.05 -5.97 2.82
C LYS A 96 2.23 -5.03 3.17
N GLY A 97 2.38 -3.88 2.51
CA GLY A 97 3.60 -3.09 2.63
C GLY A 97 4.84 -3.91 2.27
N TYR A 98 5.90 -3.81 3.07
CA TYR A 98 7.13 -4.62 2.92
C TYR A 98 7.08 -5.95 3.72
N GLN A 99 5.89 -6.48 3.95
CA GLN A 99 5.70 -7.76 4.62
C GLN A 99 5.41 -8.87 3.60
N THR A 100 5.69 -10.10 3.98
CA THR A 100 5.40 -11.29 3.16
C THR A 100 4.00 -11.86 3.39
N ARG A 101 3.20 -11.23 4.29
CA ARG A 101 1.81 -11.60 4.55
C ARG A 101 0.91 -11.36 3.34
N PRO A 102 -0.25 -12.03 3.24
CA PRO A 102 -1.27 -11.65 2.26
C PRO A 102 -1.85 -10.26 2.54
N SER A 103 -2.37 -9.60 1.51
CA SER A 103 -3.27 -8.45 1.66
C SER A 103 -4.67 -8.93 2.03
N PHE A 104 -5.49 -8.09 2.67
CA PHE A 104 -6.81 -8.47 3.14
C PHE A 104 -7.91 -8.07 2.16
N SER A 105 -8.85 -8.99 1.91
CA SER A 105 -10.09 -8.70 1.21
C SER A 105 -10.98 -7.79 2.04
N VAL A 106 -11.88 -7.05 1.38
CA VAL A 106 -12.89 -6.25 2.08
C VAL A 106 -13.76 -7.12 2.98
N LYS A 107 -14.05 -8.37 2.58
CA LYS A 107 -14.79 -9.34 3.38
C LYS A 107 -14.06 -9.66 4.70
N GLN A 108 -12.78 -10.01 4.66
CA GLN A 108 -11.98 -10.29 5.87
C GLN A 108 -11.91 -9.08 6.80
N ILE A 109 -11.75 -7.88 6.23
CA ILE A 109 -11.79 -6.62 7.00
C ILE A 109 -13.15 -6.45 7.69
N GLY A 110 -14.27 -6.72 6.99
CA GLY A 110 -15.61 -6.65 7.56
C GLY A 110 -15.85 -7.66 8.69
N GLU A 111 -15.36 -8.88 8.55
CA GLU A 111 -15.41 -9.91 9.59
C GLU A 111 -14.63 -9.46 10.84
N LEU A 112 -13.42 -8.93 10.66
CA LEU A 112 -12.62 -8.38 11.74
C LEU A 112 -13.32 -7.20 12.44
N ILE A 113 -13.83 -6.24 11.67
CA ILE A 113 -14.56 -5.08 12.23
C ILE A 113 -15.77 -5.54 13.04
N SER A 114 -16.56 -6.47 12.50
CA SER A 114 -17.72 -7.02 13.21
C SER A 114 -17.33 -7.69 14.52
N PHE A 115 -16.24 -8.45 14.52
CA PHE A 115 -15.69 -9.06 15.71
C PHE A 115 -15.25 -8.02 16.75
N VAL A 116 -14.45 -7.04 16.35
CA VAL A 116 -13.96 -5.96 17.22
C VAL A 116 -15.15 -5.18 17.83
N LYS A 117 -16.12 -4.81 17.00
CA LYS A 117 -17.34 -4.10 17.44
C LYS A 117 -18.22 -4.93 18.38
N SER A 118 -18.20 -6.25 18.28
CA SER A 118 -18.92 -7.13 19.22
C SER A 118 -18.33 -7.08 20.64
N ILE A 119 -17.05 -6.72 20.77
CA ILE A 119 -16.35 -6.60 22.06
C ILE A 119 -16.45 -5.17 22.60
N LYS A 120 -16.18 -4.18 21.73
CA LYS A 120 -16.17 -2.76 22.08
C LYS A 120 -16.85 -1.94 20.97
N PRO A 121 -18.18 -1.70 21.08
CA PRO A 121 -18.98 -1.08 20.03
C PRO A 121 -18.57 0.36 19.67
N ASP A 122 -17.98 1.10 20.61
CA ASP A 122 -17.58 2.50 20.49
C ASP A 122 -16.17 2.69 19.94
N VAL A 123 -15.39 1.62 19.74
CA VAL A 123 -14.04 1.71 19.17
C VAL A 123 -14.11 2.18 17.71
N ILE A 124 -13.18 3.02 17.29
CA ILE A 124 -13.05 3.46 15.90
C ILE A 124 -12.27 2.41 15.12
N CYS A 125 -12.85 1.83 14.08
CA CYS A 125 -12.16 0.97 13.14
C CYS A 125 -11.72 1.80 11.92
N MET A 126 -10.43 2.07 11.81
CA MET A 126 -9.79 2.77 10.70
C MET A 126 -9.08 1.79 9.79
N VAL A 127 -9.25 1.94 8.49
CA VAL A 127 -8.53 1.13 7.49
C VAL A 127 -7.57 2.01 6.70
N ASP A 128 -6.27 1.68 6.74
CA ASP A 128 -5.33 2.14 5.72
C ASP A 128 -5.63 1.36 4.43
N ASN A 129 -6.28 2.05 3.49
CA ASN A 129 -6.79 1.47 2.27
C ASN A 129 -5.81 1.61 1.08
N CYS A 130 -4.63 2.17 1.31
CA CYS A 130 -3.61 2.35 0.28
C CYS A 130 -3.37 1.06 -0.50
N TYR A 131 -3.37 1.16 -1.84
CA TYR A 131 -3.21 0.06 -2.81
C TYR A 131 -4.40 -0.89 -2.95
N GLY A 132 -5.41 -0.81 -2.07
CA GLY A 132 -6.61 -1.64 -2.13
C GLY A 132 -7.76 -1.03 -2.92
N GLU A 133 -7.75 0.28 -3.14
CA GLU A 133 -8.84 0.99 -3.78
C GLU A 133 -9.06 0.47 -5.21
N PHE A 134 -10.32 0.25 -5.59
CA PHE A 134 -10.75 -0.27 -6.89
C PHE A 134 -10.24 -1.69 -7.23
N VAL A 135 -9.68 -2.42 -6.28
CA VAL A 135 -9.29 -3.83 -6.46
C VAL A 135 -10.51 -4.73 -6.28
N ASP A 136 -11.42 -4.36 -5.38
CA ASP A 136 -12.70 -5.03 -5.16
C ASP A 136 -13.85 -4.16 -5.68
N THR A 137 -15.07 -4.71 -5.73
CA THR A 137 -16.30 -4.02 -6.13
C THR A 137 -16.92 -3.19 -5.01
N ILE A 138 -16.50 -3.42 -3.78
CA ILE A 138 -16.89 -2.69 -2.57
C ILE A 138 -15.65 -2.22 -1.80
N GLU A 139 -15.83 -1.23 -0.95
CA GLU A 139 -14.75 -0.67 -0.13
C GLU A 139 -14.96 -0.95 1.37
N PRO A 140 -13.95 -0.85 2.22
CA PRO A 140 -14.10 -1.13 3.64
C PRO A 140 -15.20 -0.33 4.37
N SER A 141 -15.59 0.84 3.85
CA SER A 141 -16.74 1.60 4.37
C SER A 141 -18.06 0.86 4.23
N ASP A 142 -18.21 -0.02 3.23
CA ASP A 142 -19.43 -0.78 2.99
C ASP A 142 -19.60 -1.94 4.00
N VAL A 143 -18.51 -2.33 4.65
CA VAL A 143 -18.46 -3.44 5.62
C VAL A 143 -18.21 -2.97 7.05
N GLY A 144 -18.40 -1.67 7.33
CA GLY A 144 -18.46 -1.15 8.69
C GLY A 144 -17.22 -0.40 9.18
N ALA A 145 -16.23 -0.12 8.33
CA ALA A 145 -15.13 0.76 8.71
C ALA A 145 -15.68 2.16 9.07
N ASP A 146 -15.27 2.67 10.22
CA ASP A 146 -15.64 4.01 10.68
C ASP A 146 -14.88 5.09 9.89
N MET A 147 -13.71 4.74 9.39
CA MET A 147 -12.84 5.64 8.63
C MET A 147 -11.95 4.83 7.69
N ILE A 148 -11.86 5.26 6.44
CA ILE A 148 -10.87 4.78 5.47
C ILE A 148 -9.95 5.93 5.08
N VAL A 149 -8.66 5.63 4.95
CA VAL A 149 -7.61 6.62 4.74
C VAL A 149 -6.70 6.17 3.60
N GLY A 150 -6.29 7.09 2.74
CA GLY A 150 -5.37 6.77 1.67
C GLY A 150 -4.80 7.99 0.95
N SER A 151 -4.08 7.70 -0.13
CA SER A 151 -3.34 8.67 -0.91
C SER A 151 -3.90 8.83 -2.32
N LEU A 152 -3.99 10.06 -2.81
CA LEU A 152 -4.40 10.33 -4.19
C LEU A 152 -3.26 10.10 -5.21
N ILE A 153 -2.00 10.04 -4.78
CA ILE A 153 -0.89 9.67 -5.68
C ILE A 153 -0.74 8.15 -5.87
N LYS A 154 -1.72 7.37 -5.38
CA LYS A 154 -1.87 5.93 -5.56
C LYS A 154 -3.09 5.64 -6.44
N ASN A 155 -3.74 4.49 -6.22
CA ASN A 155 -4.86 4.03 -7.05
C ASN A 155 -5.92 5.12 -7.34
N PRO A 156 -6.44 5.87 -6.33
CA PRO A 156 -7.55 6.80 -6.57
C PRO A 156 -7.24 7.95 -7.50
N GLY A 157 -5.97 8.35 -7.60
CA GLY A 157 -5.57 9.44 -8.49
C GLY A 157 -5.32 9.03 -9.93
N GLY A 158 -5.37 7.71 -10.26
CA GLY A 158 -5.24 7.21 -11.63
C GLY A 158 -3.99 7.70 -12.37
N GLY A 159 -2.92 8.05 -11.65
CA GLY A 159 -1.68 8.61 -12.20
C GLY A 159 -1.77 10.08 -12.61
N LEU A 160 -2.90 10.75 -12.38
CA LEU A 160 -3.09 12.18 -12.73
C LEU A 160 -3.07 13.11 -11.53
N ALA A 161 -3.45 12.64 -10.35
CA ALA A 161 -3.41 13.47 -9.15
C ALA A 161 -1.96 13.80 -8.77
N PRO A 162 -1.56 15.09 -8.78
CA PRO A 162 -0.15 15.46 -8.56
C PRO A 162 0.24 15.42 -7.08
N ILE A 163 -0.73 15.35 -6.19
CA ILE A 163 -0.59 15.38 -4.73
C ILE A 163 -1.93 14.99 -4.11
N GLY A 164 -1.99 14.84 -2.82
CA GLY A 164 -3.24 14.76 -2.09
C GLY A 164 -3.45 13.44 -1.37
N GLY A 165 -4.41 13.48 -0.46
CA GLY A 165 -4.88 12.33 0.29
C GLY A 165 -6.37 12.45 0.57
N TYR A 166 -6.92 11.37 1.08
CA TYR A 166 -8.34 11.31 1.46
C TYR A 166 -8.52 10.65 2.83
N ILE A 167 -9.54 11.12 3.53
CA ILE A 167 -10.08 10.51 4.75
C ILE A 167 -11.60 10.52 4.59
N VAL A 168 -12.22 9.34 4.65
CA VAL A 168 -13.65 9.15 4.34
C VAL A 168 -14.26 8.24 5.40
N GLY A 169 -15.47 8.53 5.85
CA GLY A 169 -16.14 7.69 6.84
C GLY A 169 -17.18 8.43 7.66
N LYS A 170 -17.23 8.14 8.97
CA LYS A 170 -18.13 8.80 9.91
C LYS A 170 -17.83 10.30 10.01
N LYS A 171 -18.88 11.11 10.06
CA LYS A 171 -18.78 12.57 10.08
C LYS A 171 -17.86 13.05 11.20
N GLU A 172 -18.04 12.56 12.43
CA GLU A 172 -17.22 12.95 13.59
C GLU A 172 -15.73 12.69 13.34
N CYS A 173 -15.38 11.48 12.84
CA CYS A 173 -13.99 11.10 12.58
C CYS A 173 -13.34 11.99 11.52
N VAL A 174 -14.08 12.31 10.46
CA VAL A 174 -13.61 13.13 9.35
C VAL A 174 -13.48 14.62 9.78
N GLU A 175 -14.41 15.14 10.61
CA GLU A 175 -14.32 16.48 11.16
C GLU A 175 -13.13 16.65 12.10
N ASN A 176 -12.88 15.68 12.97
CA ASN A 176 -11.70 15.64 13.84
C ASN A 176 -10.39 15.66 13.02
N ALA A 177 -10.34 14.90 11.95
CA ALA A 177 -9.22 14.89 11.01
C ALA A 177 -9.07 16.28 10.32
N ALA A 178 -10.18 16.91 9.91
CA ALA A 178 -10.15 18.23 9.30
C ALA A 178 -9.63 19.31 10.26
N TYR A 179 -9.99 19.26 11.54
CA TYR A 179 -9.44 20.12 12.57
C TYR A 179 -7.95 19.89 12.79
N ARG A 180 -7.47 18.67 12.63
CA ARG A 180 -6.05 18.37 12.71
C ARG A 180 -5.27 18.85 11.48
N LEU A 181 -5.87 18.74 10.28
CA LEU A 181 -5.26 19.22 9.05
C LEU A 181 -5.04 20.73 9.03
N THR A 182 -5.98 21.50 9.55
CA THR A 182 -5.94 22.96 9.60
C THR A 182 -5.85 23.45 11.05
N SER A 183 -7.01 23.74 11.64
CA SER A 183 -7.11 24.06 13.07
C SER A 183 -8.54 23.83 13.58
N PRO A 184 -8.70 23.59 14.90
CA PRO A 184 -10.02 23.56 15.53
C PRO A 184 -10.83 24.83 15.20
N GLY A 185 -12.08 24.64 14.84
CA GLY A 185 -12.99 25.71 14.46
C GLY A 185 -12.96 26.12 12.99
N LEU A 186 -11.85 25.85 12.25
CA LEU A 186 -11.76 26.10 10.81
C LEU A 186 -12.03 24.83 10.00
N GLY A 187 -11.36 23.73 10.35
CA GLY A 187 -11.58 22.45 9.70
C GLY A 187 -11.46 22.51 8.18
N LYS A 188 -12.50 22.06 7.50
CA LYS A 188 -12.54 21.98 6.02
C LYS A 188 -12.93 23.28 5.30
N GLU A 189 -13.25 24.36 6.03
CA GLU A 189 -13.73 25.63 5.45
C GLU A 189 -12.61 26.45 4.80
N VAL A 190 -11.35 26.06 5.01
CA VAL A 190 -10.18 26.76 4.47
C VAL A 190 -9.29 25.82 3.65
N GLY A 191 -8.43 26.42 2.85
CA GLY A 191 -7.48 25.74 1.99
C GLY A 191 -7.91 25.73 0.52
N ALA A 192 -7.16 26.45 -0.30
CA ALA A 192 -7.40 26.53 -1.73
C ALA A 192 -7.16 25.17 -2.41
N SER A 193 -7.88 24.89 -3.49
CA SER A 193 -7.73 23.67 -4.29
C SER A 193 -6.44 23.64 -5.14
N LEU A 194 -5.71 24.74 -5.22
CA LEU A 194 -4.45 24.88 -5.99
C LEU A 194 -4.60 24.55 -7.49
N GLY A 195 -5.83 24.62 -8.02
CA GLY A 195 -6.11 24.32 -9.43
C GLY A 195 -6.05 22.82 -9.80
N VAL A 196 -5.88 21.90 -8.85
CA VAL A 196 -5.68 20.47 -9.13
C VAL A 196 -6.96 19.65 -9.25
N LEU A 197 -8.14 20.24 -8.99
CA LEU A 197 -9.41 19.50 -9.04
C LEU A 197 -9.69 18.81 -10.38
N PRO A 198 -9.40 19.40 -11.56
CA PRO A 198 -9.58 18.66 -12.83
C PRO A 198 -8.78 17.36 -12.87
N ALA A 199 -7.52 17.36 -12.40
CA ALA A 199 -6.69 16.19 -12.33
C ALA A 199 -7.21 15.15 -11.32
N PHE A 200 -7.77 15.60 -10.18
CA PHE A 200 -8.40 14.71 -9.21
C PHE A 200 -9.63 14.00 -9.78
N TYR A 201 -10.54 14.74 -10.40
CA TYR A 201 -11.76 14.14 -10.97
C TYR A 201 -11.46 13.24 -12.16
N GLN A 202 -10.58 13.66 -13.07
CA GLN A 202 -10.19 12.84 -14.20
C GLN A 202 -9.41 11.61 -13.76
N GLY A 203 -8.52 11.75 -12.76
CA GLY A 203 -7.78 10.66 -12.16
C GLY A 203 -8.72 9.62 -11.53
N LEU A 204 -9.69 10.08 -10.72
CA LEU A 204 -10.68 9.21 -10.11
C LEU A 204 -11.53 8.46 -11.16
N PHE A 205 -11.90 9.13 -12.26
CA PHE A 205 -12.64 8.50 -13.37
C PHE A 205 -11.82 7.39 -14.04
N LEU A 206 -10.50 7.59 -14.20
CA LEU A 206 -9.60 6.62 -14.82
C LEU A 206 -9.11 5.54 -13.85
N ALA A 207 -9.17 5.77 -12.55
CA ALA A 207 -8.61 4.93 -11.50
C ALA A 207 -8.97 3.43 -11.62
N PRO A 208 -10.22 3.02 -11.89
CA PRO A 208 -10.54 1.60 -12.04
C PRO A 208 -9.78 0.94 -13.20
N THR A 209 -9.65 1.62 -14.33
CA THR A 209 -8.93 1.11 -15.52
C THR A 209 -7.42 1.03 -15.26
N VAL A 210 -6.86 2.05 -14.61
CA VAL A 210 -5.44 2.09 -14.26
C VAL A 210 -5.11 1.01 -13.22
N THR A 211 -5.94 0.85 -12.19
CA THR A 211 -5.79 -0.22 -11.19
C THR A 211 -5.85 -1.61 -11.84
N ALA A 212 -6.79 -1.83 -12.77
CA ALA A 212 -6.86 -3.08 -13.53
C ALA A 212 -5.59 -3.32 -14.38
N SER A 213 -4.99 -2.27 -14.93
CA SER A 213 -3.70 -2.37 -15.65
C SER A 213 -2.56 -2.78 -14.71
N ALA A 214 -2.50 -2.19 -13.52
CA ALA A 214 -1.51 -2.52 -12.50
C ALA A 214 -1.67 -3.99 -12.04
N LEU A 215 -2.90 -4.45 -11.79
CA LEU A 215 -3.18 -5.85 -11.45
C LEU A 215 -2.74 -6.83 -12.53
N LYS A 216 -3.00 -6.51 -13.81
CA LYS A 216 -2.50 -7.34 -14.93
C LYS A 216 -0.97 -7.40 -14.95
N GLY A 217 -0.30 -6.28 -14.66
CA GLY A 217 1.16 -6.22 -14.51
C GLY A 217 1.67 -7.12 -13.39
N ALA A 218 1.01 -7.07 -12.23
CA ALA A 218 1.34 -7.89 -11.07
C ALA A 218 1.17 -9.39 -11.33
N VAL A 219 0.04 -9.81 -11.95
CA VAL A 219 -0.21 -11.20 -12.35
C VAL A 219 0.84 -11.68 -13.36
N PHE A 220 1.18 -10.83 -14.33
CA PHE A 220 2.21 -11.15 -15.33
C PHE A 220 3.58 -11.36 -14.68
N ALA A 221 3.96 -10.50 -13.73
CA ALA A 221 5.21 -10.64 -12.98
C ALA A 221 5.22 -11.92 -12.13
N ALA A 222 4.13 -12.21 -11.39
CA ALA A 222 4.00 -13.44 -10.62
C ALA A 222 4.22 -14.67 -11.49
N ASN A 223 3.52 -14.78 -12.62
CA ASN A 223 3.60 -15.92 -13.52
C ASN A 223 5.03 -16.15 -14.05
N ILE A 224 5.72 -15.09 -14.45
CA ILE A 224 7.10 -15.18 -14.92
C ILE A 224 8.04 -15.69 -13.82
N PHE A 225 8.00 -15.04 -12.65
CA PHE A 225 8.97 -15.37 -11.59
C PHE A 225 8.70 -16.71 -10.93
N GLU A 226 7.45 -17.16 -10.83
CA GLU A 226 7.11 -18.55 -10.48
C GLU A 226 7.71 -19.55 -11.49
N THR A 227 7.53 -19.29 -12.79
CA THR A 227 8.10 -20.14 -13.85
C THR A 227 9.62 -20.23 -13.77
N LEU A 228 10.27 -19.15 -13.34
CA LEU A 228 11.73 -19.11 -13.11
C LEU A 228 12.13 -19.74 -11.77
N GLY A 229 11.18 -20.15 -10.91
CA GLY A 229 11.42 -20.84 -9.66
C GLY A 229 11.67 -19.91 -8.45
N PHE A 230 11.27 -18.63 -8.53
CA PHE A 230 11.29 -17.72 -7.40
C PHE A 230 10.00 -17.82 -6.59
N SER A 231 10.08 -17.53 -5.30
CA SER A 231 8.89 -17.38 -4.45
C SER A 231 8.23 -16.02 -4.71
N VAL A 232 6.92 -16.01 -4.90
CA VAL A 232 6.12 -14.83 -5.16
C VAL A 232 4.90 -14.79 -4.23
N VAL A 233 4.42 -13.61 -3.88
CA VAL A 233 3.23 -13.42 -3.03
C VAL A 233 2.45 -12.19 -3.51
N PRO A 234 1.18 -12.33 -3.92
CA PRO A 234 0.43 -13.58 -4.14
C PRO A 234 0.99 -14.36 -5.34
N ASP A 235 0.61 -15.65 -5.46
CA ASP A 235 0.92 -16.39 -6.66
C ASP A 235 0.10 -15.92 -7.87
N ALA A 236 0.40 -16.44 -9.06
CA ALA A 236 -0.26 -15.96 -10.28
C ALA A 236 -1.77 -16.28 -10.36
N LYS A 237 -2.26 -17.22 -9.55
CA LYS A 237 -3.65 -17.70 -9.55
C LYS A 237 -4.42 -17.28 -8.30
N GLU A 238 -3.73 -16.77 -7.28
CA GLU A 238 -4.37 -16.28 -6.06
C GLU A 238 -5.16 -14.99 -6.30
N ASP A 239 -6.24 -14.85 -5.54
CA ASP A 239 -7.00 -13.60 -5.47
C ASP A 239 -6.12 -12.47 -4.92
N ARG A 240 -6.35 -11.26 -5.43
CA ARG A 240 -5.56 -10.08 -5.10
C ARG A 240 -6.43 -9.03 -4.45
N PHE A 241 -5.91 -8.43 -3.38
CA PHE A 241 -6.62 -7.41 -2.62
C PHE A 241 -5.82 -6.09 -2.51
N ASP A 242 -4.66 -6.05 -3.15
CA ASP A 242 -3.86 -4.87 -3.47
C ASP A 242 -3.17 -5.05 -4.83
N ILE A 243 -2.41 -4.03 -5.28
CA ILE A 243 -1.70 -4.05 -6.56
C ILE A 243 -0.23 -4.48 -6.44
N ILE A 244 0.20 -4.89 -5.24
CA ILE A 244 1.62 -5.21 -4.96
C ILE A 244 1.92 -6.66 -5.34
N GLN A 245 3.04 -6.85 -6.03
CA GLN A 245 3.65 -8.15 -6.26
C GLN A 245 4.97 -8.24 -5.53
N ALA A 246 5.03 -9.05 -4.48
CA ALA A 246 6.29 -9.39 -3.83
C ALA A 246 6.97 -10.54 -4.58
N ILE A 247 8.29 -10.43 -4.78
CA ILE A 247 9.13 -11.45 -5.42
C ILE A 247 10.37 -11.62 -4.53
N THR A 248 10.57 -12.81 -3.98
CA THR A 248 11.72 -13.11 -3.11
C THR A 248 12.88 -13.64 -3.93
N PHE A 249 13.98 -12.90 -3.94
CA PHE A 249 15.18 -13.27 -4.69
C PHE A 249 16.24 -13.97 -3.82
N GLY A 250 16.22 -13.77 -2.52
CA GLY A 250 17.18 -14.35 -1.58
C GLY A 250 18.60 -13.76 -1.64
N LYS A 251 18.82 -12.73 -2.48
CA LYS A 251 20.13 -12.09 -2.69
C LYS A 251 19.97 -10.60 -2.93
N PRO A 252 20.79 -9.72 -2.32
CA PRO A 252 20.70 -8.28 -2.51
C PRO A 252 20.98 -7.86 -3.96
N GLU A 253 21.94 -8.53 -4.64
CA GLU A 253 22.30 -8.22 -6.02
C GLU A 253 21.11 -8.41 -6.98
N ALA A 254 20.25 -9.38 -6.72
CA ALA A 254 19.08 -9.64 -7.53
C ALA A 254 18.01 -8.56 -7.34
N VAL A 255 17.79 -8.08 -6.11
CA VAL A 255 16.92 -6.94 -5.83
C VAL A 255 17.40 -5.69 -6.56
N ILE A 256 18.70 -5.40 -6.47
CA ILE A 256 19.33 -4.25 -7.14
C ILE A 256 19.19 -4.34 -8.64
N SER A 257 19.51 -5.49 -9.22
CA SER A 257 19.43 -5.71 -10.67
C SER A 257 18.00 -5.59 -11.19
N PHE A 258 17.02 -6.15 -10.49
CA PHE A 258 15.60 -6.02 -10.82
C PHE A 258 15.17 -4.54 -10.83
N CYS A 259 15.46 -3.80 -9.76
CA CYS A 259 15.09 -2.38 -9.65
C CYS A 259 15.77 -1.53 -10.74
N LYS A 260 17.05 -1.77 -11.06
CA LYS A 260 17.74 -1.11 -12.17
C LYS A 260 17.05 -1.37 -13.51
N GLY A 261 16.58 -2.59 -13.74
CA GLY A 261 15.83 -2.95 -14.95
C GLY A 261 14.47 -2.25 -15.05
N ILE A 262 13.72 -2.16 -13.94
CA ILE A 262 12.47 -1.39 -13.88
C ILE A 262 12.73 0.10 -14.14
N GLN A 263 13.74 0.68 -13.50
CA GLN A 263 14.12 2.09 -13.72
C GLN A 263 14.48 2.37 -15.18
N ALA A 264 15.19 1.46 -15.84
CA ALA A 264 15.53 1.59 -17.26
C ALA A 264 14.31 1.53 -18.21
N ALA A 265 13.14 1.14 -17.70
CA ALA A 265 11.87 1.17 -18.41
C ALA A 265 10.94 2.30 -17.94
N ALA A 266 11.34 3.09 -16.96
CA ALA A 266 10.52 4.16 -16.42
C ALA A 266 10.19 5.23 -17.46
N SER A 267 9.04 5.88 -17.31
CA SER A 267 8.60 6.95 -18.22
C SER A 267 9.41 8.23 -18.05
N VAL A 268 10.01 8.41 -16.87
CA VAL A 268 10.86 9.56 -16.54
C VAL A 268 12.16 9.02 -15.93
N ASP A 269 13.26 9.72 -16.18
CA ASP A 269 14.58 9.40 -15.59
C ASP A 269 15.08 7.96 -15.87
N SER A 270 14.67 7.35 -16.97
CA SER A 270 15.08 5.98 -17.36
C SER A 270 16.60 5.82 -17.58
N HIS A 271 17.33 6.92 -17.74
CA HIS A 271 18.78 6.95 -17.87
C HIS A 271 19.53 6.89 -16.53
N LEU A 272 18.84 7.08 -15.41
CA LEU A 272 19.42 7.01 -14.08
C LEU A 272 19.48 5.55 -13.60
N SER A 273 20.46 5.26 -12.75
CA SER A 273 20.61 3.96 -12.12
C SER A 273 20.35 4.11 -10.60
N PRO A 274 19.28 3.50 -10.06
CA PRO A 274 19.02 3.57 -8.64
C PRO A 274 20.07 2.76 -7.86
N GLU A 275 20.41 3.25 -6.67
CA GLU A 275 21.29 2.58 -5.72
C GLU A 275 20.61 2.53 -4.35
N PRO A 276 20.90 1.50 -3.52
CA PRO A 276 20.42 1.46 -2.14
C PRO A 276 20.89 2.66 -1.33
N TRP A 277 20.02 3.26 -0.52
CA TRP A 277 20.35 4.37 0.38
C TRP A 277 19.47 4.38 1.62
N ASP A 278 19.92 5.06 2.66
CA ASP A 278 19.21 5.19 3.93
C ASP A 278 18.05 6.18 3.77
N MET A 279 16.86 5.64 3.56
CA MET A 279 15.64 6.43 3.40
C MET A 279 15.03 6.78 4.76
N PRO A 280 14.55 8.02 4.96
CA PRO A 280 13.80 8.39 6.14
C PRO A 280 12.57 7.48 6.35
N GLY A 281 12.36 7.01 7.57
CA GLY A 281 11.23 6.16 7.92
C GLY A 281 11.48 4.65 7.76
N TYR A 282 12.67 4.21 7.34
CA TYR A 282 13.02 2.80 7.17
C TYR A 282 14.18 2.37 8.07
N ASP A 283 14.22 1.08 8.42
CA ASP A 283 15.22 0.49 9.32
C ASP A 283 16.43 -0.16 8.58
N ALA A 284 16.40 -0.17 7.26
CA ALA A 284 17.44 -0.69 6.39
C ALA A 284 17.54 0.14 5.11
N PRO A 285 18.69 0.14 4.41
CA PRO A 285 18.79 0.77 3.10
C PRO A 285 17.75 0.21 2.14
N VAL A 286 17.10 1.09 1.37
CA VAL A 286 16.09 0.74 0.37
C VAL A 286 16.59 1.14 -1.01
N ILE A 287 16.41 0.25 -1.99
CA ILE A 287 16.53 0.63 -3.40
C ILE A 287 15.14 0.89 -3.95
N MET A 288 14.98 1.96 -4.74
CA MET A 288 13.70 2.35 -5.33
C MET A 288 13.86 2.71 -6.79
N ALA A 289 13.14 2.00 -7.66
CA ALA A 289 12.92 2.34 -9.06
C ALA A 289 11.57 3.06 -9.16
N ALA A 290 11.60 4.39 -9.27
CA ALA A 290 10.41 5.24 -9.18
C ALA A 290 10.47 6.42 -10.15
N GLY A 291 10.82 6.15 -11.42
CA GLY A 291 10.80 7.14 -12.51
C GLY A 291 9.38 7.44 -12.94
N ALA A 292 8.67 8.26 -12.15
CA ALA A 292 7.26 8.58 -12.30
C ALA A 292 7.03 10.05 -12.66
N PHE A 293 5.92 10.36 -13.35
CA PHE A 293 5.50 11.72 -13.63
C PHE A 293 5.14 12.48 -12.36
N VAL A 294 4.57 11.79 -11.39
CA VAL A 294 4.21 12.33 -10.09
C VAL A 294 5.15 11.76 -9.04
N SER A 295 5.88 12.62 -8.34
CA SER A 295 6.83 12.22 -7.30
C SER A 295 6.14 11.36 -6.23
N GLY A 296 6.66 10.16 -5.98
CA GLY A 296 6.13 9.22 -5.01
C GLY A 296 4.88 8.45 -5.48
N SER A 297 4.45 8.62 -6.74
CA SER A 297 3.33 7.86 -7.30
C SER A 297 3.71 6.40 -7.49
N SER A 298 2.98 5.53 -6.82
CA SER A 298 3.17 4.07 -6.92
C SER A 298 2.04 3.36 -7.67
N ILE A 299 1.07 4.09 -8.22
CA ILE A 299 0.19 3.59 -9.28
C ILE A 299 0.89 3.62 -10.65
N GLU A 300 1.91 4.44 -10.81
CA GLU A 300 2.86 4.34 -11.91
C GLU A 300 3.81 3.16 -11.66
N LEU A 301 4.37 2.59 -12.73
CA LEU A 301 5.27 1.44 -12.60
C LEU A 301 6.45 1.78 -11.70
N SER A 302 6.57 1.04 -10.62
CA SER A 302 7.65 1.19 -9.66
C SER A 302 8.01 -0.16 -9.05
N ALA A 303 9.21 -0.25 -8.51
CA ALA A 303 9.66 -1.38 -7.72
C ALA A 303 10.64 -0.89 -6.66
N ASP A 304 10.47 -1.39 -5.47
CA ASP A 304 11.34 -1.08 -4.35
C ASP A 304 11.58 -2.32 -3.49
N GLY A 305 12.62 -2.28 -2.69
CA GLY A 305 12.90 -3.34 -1.74
C GLY A 305 13.96 -2.95 -0.73
N PRO A 306 13.73 -3.29 0.56
CA PRO A 306 14.75 -3.14 1.59
C PRO A 306 15.88 -4.15 1.35
N ILE A 307 17.12 -3.71 1.53
CA ILE A 307 18.32 -4.55 1.39
C ILE A 307 18.56 -5.29 2.70
N LYS A 308 17.62 -6.18 3.01
CA LYS A 308 17.68 -7.09 4.17
C LYS A 308 17.01 -8.44 3.84
N PRO A 309 17.37 -9.55 4.50
CA PRO A 309 16.67 -10.82 4.31
C PRO A 309 15.14 -10.67 4.49
N PRO A 310 14.34 -11.36 3.68
CA PRO A 310 14.69 -12.39 2.69
C PRO A 310 15.10 -11.84 1.29
N TYR A 311 15.43 -10.56 1.17
CA TYR A 311 15.79 -9.89 -0.09
C TYR A 311 14.66 -10.02 -1.13
N ALA A 312 13.53 -9.45 -0.79
CA ALA A 312 12.37 -9.37 -1.65
C ALA A 312 12.26 -7.99 -2.30
N VAL A 313 11.71 -7.96 -3.50
CA VAL A 313 11.29 -6.74 -4.19
C VAL A 313 9.76 -6.67 -4.18
N TYR A 314 9.24 -5.46 -4.08
CA TYR A 314 7.83 -5.14 -4.14
C TYR A 314 7.58 -4.30 -5.39
N MET A 315 7.03 -4.95 -6.42
CA MET A 315 6.67 -4.30 -7.68
C MET A 315 5.21 -3.90 -7.63
N GLN A 316 4.90 -2.70 -8.06
CA GLN A 316 3.54 -2.20 -8.13
C GLN A 316 3.34 -1.24 -9.30
N GLY A 317 2.05 -1.01 -9.62
CA GLY A 317 1.66 0.00 -10.57
C GLY A 317 1.84 -0.39 -12.04
N GLY A 318 1.68 0.64 -12.85
CA GLY A 318 1.68 0.57 -14.30
C GLY A 318 0.41 1.18 -14.86
N LEU A 319 0.47 2.45 -15.30
CA LEU A 319 -0.67 3.18 -15.86
C LEU A 319 -1.31 2.43 -17.04
N THR A 320 -0.49 1.67 -17.77
CA THR A 320 -0.93 0.79 -18.85
C THR A 320 -0.27 -0.58 -18.70
N PHE A 321 -0.98 -1.65 -19.00
CA PHE A 321 -0.42 -3.00 -19.00
C PHE A 321 0.77 -3.18 -19.95
N PRO A 322 0.78 -2.63 -21.20
CA PRO A 322 1.95 -2.70 -22.07
C PRO A 322 3.22 -2.13 -21.44
N HIS A 323 3.11 -1.02 -20.69
CA HIS A 323 4.27 -0.45 -20.00
C HIS A 323 4.74 -1.35 -18.83
N ALA A 324 3.84 -1.87 -18.02
CA ALA A 324 4.19 -2.81 -16.96
C ALA A 324 4.87 -4.07 -17.53
N LYS A 325 4.36 -4.62 -18.63
CA LYS A 325 4.96 -5.75 -19.35
C LYS A 325 6.38 -5.40 -19.85
N PHE A 326 6.55 -4.23 -20.45
CA PHE A 326 7.86 -3.76 -20.92
C PHE A 326 8.86 -3.64 -19.77
N GLY A 327 8.44 -3.09 -18.65
CA GLY A 327 9.27 -3.00 -17.44
C GLY A 327 9.75 -4.35 -16.94
N MET A 328 8.84 -5.34 -16.89
CA MET A 328 9.21 -6.72 -16.53
C MET A 328 10.23 -7.32 -17.49
N LEU A 329 10.06 -7.14 -18.79
CA LEU A 329 11.02 -7.65 -19.79
C LEU A 329 12.39 -6.98 -19.66
N LYS A 330 12.42 -5.68 -19.33
CA LYS A 330 13.66 -4.96 -19.03
C LYS A 330 14.34 -5.46 -17.76
N ALA A 331 13.58 -5.68 -16.70
CA ALA A 331 14.10 -6.25 -15.46
C ALA A 331 14.72 -7.64 -15.70
N LEU A 332 14.01 -8.53 -16.40
CA LEU A 332 14.54 -9.85 -16.78
C LEU A 332 15.81 -9.76 -17.61
N GLN A 333 15.84 -8.85 -18.61
CA GLN A 333 17.02 -8.66 -19.43
C GLN A 333 18.22 -8.19 -18.62
N ASN A 334 17.99 -7.25 -17.68
CA ASN A 334 19.04 -6.77 -16.78
C ASN A 334 19.56 -7.88 -15.86
N MET A 335 18.68 -8.61 -15.21
CA MET A 335 19.02 -9.76 -14.35
C MET A 335 19.78 -10.87 -15.12
N LYS A 336 19.44 -11.08 -16.39
CA LYS A 336 20.18 -12.03 -17.27
C LYS A 336 21.58 -11.50 -17.57
N ASN A 337 21.73 -10.23 -17.90
CA ASN A 337 23.01 -9.61 -18.20
C ASN A 337 23.95 -9.65 -16.97
N ASP A 338 23.40 -9.48 -15.76
CA ASP A 338 24.12 -9.53 -14.51
C ASP A 338 24.39 -10.98 -14.02
N GLY A 339 24.01 -12.01 -14.81
CA GLY A 339 24.26 -13.41 -14.48
C GLY A 339 23.42 -13.94 -13.32
N ILE A 340 22.32 -13.26 -12.95
CA ILE A 340 21.43 -13.68 -11.86
C ILE A 340 20.47 -14.78 -12.32
N LEU A 341 19.98 -14.67 -13.55
CA LEU A 341 19.14 -15.69 -14.17
C LEU A 341 20.02 -16.71 -14.89
N THR A 342 20.25 -17.85 -14.24
CA THR A 342 21.13 -18.93 -14.76
C THR A 342 20.36 -20.07 -15.41
N LYS A 343 19.04 -20.13 -15.27
CA LYS A 343 18.21 -21.13 -15.94
C LYS A 343 17.86 -20.65 -17.35
N GLU A 344 18.18 -21.46 -18.35
CA GLU A 344 17.53 -21.35 -19.65
C GLU A 344 16.02 -21.59 -19.47
N PRO A 345 15.14 -20.88 -20.20
CA PRO A 345 13.70 -21.08 -20.09
C PRO A 345 13.40 -22.58 -20.31
N VAL A 346 12.64 -23.16 -19.38
CA VAL A 346 12.20 -24.55 -19.45
C VAL A 346 11.48 -24.74 -20.79
N SER A 347 11.99 -25.69 -21.58
CA SER A 347 11.58 -26.16 -22.89
C SER A 347 10.28 -25.58 -23.52
N TYR A 348 10.43 -25.18 -24.77
CA TYR A 348 9.49 -24.68 -25.77
C TYR A 348 8.09 -25.37 -25.84
N THR A 349 7.93 -26.54 -25.25
CA THR A 349 6.71 -27.33 -25.27
C THR A 349 5.58 -26.78 -24.36
N HIS A 350 5.89 -26.03 -23.30
CA HIS A 350 4.87 -25.46 -22.44
C HIS A 350 4.35 -24.08 -22.92
N LEU A 351 5.15 -23.32 -23.65
CA LEU A 351 4.73 -22.05 -24.26
C LEU A 351 3.76 -22.24 -25.42
N ARG A 352 3.90 -23.35 -26.19
CA ARG A 352 3.02 -23.63 -27.33
C ARG A 352 1.59 -23.99 -26.95
N ALA A 353 1.33 -24.46 -25.73
CA ALA A 353 -0.02 -24.79 -25.27
C ALA A 353 -0.87 -23.56 -24.96
N HIS A 354 -0.26 -22.39 -24.78
CA HIS A 354 -0.96 -21.14 -24.49
C HIS A 354 -1.10 -20.21 -25.73
N GLU A 355 -0.32 -20.41 -26.77
CA GLU A 355 -0.44 -19.61 -28.01
C GLU A 355 -1.65 -20.02 -28.87
N THR A 356 -2.14 -21.23 -28.74
CA THR A 356 -3.30 -21.73 -29.50
C THR A 356 -4.66 -21.23 -29.01
N VAL A 357 -4.73 -20.44 -27.96
CA VAL A 357 -6.00 -19.88 -27.42
C VAL A 357 -6.23 -18.42 -27.84
N LEU A 358 -5.28 -17.81 -28.56
CA LEU A 358 -5.37 -16.41 -29.01
C LEU A 358 -5.74 -16.23 -30.49
N ASP A 359 -6.00 -17.34 -31.20
CA ASP A 359 -6.41 -17.31 -32.62
C ASP A 359 -7.88 -17.73 -32.83
N LEU A 360 -8.77 -17.35 -31.87
CA LEU A 360 -10.23 -17.46 -32.06
C LEU A 360 -10.92 -16.17 -31.64
#